data_19bcc10875e0e882f64a59742b73264f
#
_entry.id   19bcc10875e0e882f64a59742b73264f
#
_cell.length_a   1.000
_cell.length_b   1.000
_cell.length_c   1.000
_cell.angle_alpha   90.00
_cell.angle_beta   90.00
_cell.angle_gamma   90.00
#
_symmetry.space_group_name_H-M   'P 1'
#
loop_
_entity.id
_entity.type
_entity.pdbx_description
1 polymer ?
#
loop_
_entity_poly.entity_id
_entity_poly.type
_entity_poly.pdbx_seq_one_letter_code
_entity_poly.pdbx_strand_id
1 'polypeptide(L)'
;MADLNNLISPFFLNDKEIRKIIELVFFSYKDFTAGPDQILEKLNFGRAHHRVIYFVGKKEQITIKELLGVLKITKQSLSRVLNQLVKEGFIVVSTGLDKRTKNLSLTTSGLNLENELSIIQIKKIKKVINNFNKEDIDGFKKILYEMIEIDNKKTFQTLNE
;
A
#
# COMPACT_ATOMS: atom_id res chain seq x y z
N MET A 1 -40.02 -7.39 -14.92
CA MET A 1 -39.66 -8.02 -13.63
C MET A 1 -38.79 -7.02 -12.90
N ALA A 2 -39.27 -6.43 -11.84
CA ALA A 2 -38.48 -5.57 -11.00
C ALA A 2 -37.43 -6.44 -10.29
N ASP A 3 -36.19 -6.04 -10.37
CA ASP A 3 -35.03 -6.76 -9.81
C ASP A 3 -35.14 -6.79 -8.29
N LEU A 4 -35.46 -7.96 -7.72
CA LEU A 4 -35.64 -8.19 -6.28
C LEU A 4 -34.37 -7.84 -5.43
N ASN A 5 -33.22 -7.69 -6.06
CA ASN A 5 -31.97 -7.24 -5.41
C ASN A 5 -32.03 -5.76 -5.02
N ASN A 6 -32.96 -4.98 -5.57
CA ASN A 6 -33.15 -3.57 -5.21
C ASN A 6 -33.92 -3.34 -3.91
N LEU A 7 -34.46 -4.38 -3.28
CA LEU A 7 -35.33 -4.25 -2.09
C LEU A 7 -34.60 -4.41 -0.76
N ILE A 8 -33.29 -4.67 -0.74
CA ILE A 8 -32.56 -5.09 0.48
C ILE A 8 -31.52 -4.06 0.98
N SER A 9 -31.23 -2.99 0.24
CA SER A 9 -30.31 -1.95 0.72
C SER A 9 -31.08 -0.73 1.22
N PRO A 10 -30.95 -0.34 2.50
CA PRO A 10 -31.61 0.84 3.04
C PRO A 10 -31.08 2.17 2.48
N PHE A 11 -30.02 2.13 1.65
CA PHE A 11 -29.43 3.28 0.97
C PHE A 11 -29.36 2.99 -0.53
N PHE A 12 -30.35 3.45 -1.28
CA PHE A 12 -30.31 3.46 -2.74
C PHE A 12 -29.34 4.55 -3.21
N LEU A 13 -28.06 4.19 -3.32
CA LEU A 13 -27.14 5.00 -4.12
C LEU A 13 -27.41 4.72 -5.58
N ASN A 14 -27.84 5.73 -6.33
CA ASN A 14 -27.95 5.61 -7.78
C ASN A 14 -26.56 5.62 -8.44
N ASP A 15 -26.50 5.23 -9.72
CA ASP A 15 -25.21 5.15 -10.45
C ASP A 15 -24.42 6.46 -10.43
N LYS A 16 -25.08 7.61 -10.40
CA LYS A 16 -24.43 8.93 -10.33
C LYS A 16 -23.68 9.10 -9.00
N GLU A 17 -24.25 8.64 -7.91
CA GLU A 17 -23.62 8.71 -6.58
C GLU A 17 -22.49 7.69 -6.44
N ILE A 18 -22.67 6.48 -7.01
CA ILE A 18 -21.57 5.49 -7.10
C ILE A 18 -20.40 6.05 -7.90
N ARG A 19 -20.64 6.74 -9.02
CA ARG A 19 -19.58 7.39 -9.80
C ARG A 19 -18.84 8.46 -9.01
N LYS A 20 -19.51 9.23 -8.15
CA LYS A 20 -18.83 10.17 -7.23
C LYS A 20 -17.89 9.45 -6.27
N ILE A 21 -18.28 8.28 -5.75
CA ILE A 21 -17.41 7.48 -4.89
C ILE A 21 -16.14 7.05 -5.66
N ILE A 22 -16.28 6.61 -6.92
CA ILE A 22 -15.15 6.26 -7.78
C ILE A 22 -14.21 7.47 -7.95
N GLU A 23 -14.75 8.65 -8.21
CA GLU A 23 -13.98 9.89 -8.32
C GLU A 23 -13.27 10.26 -7.00
N LEU A 24 -13.97 10.13 -5.86
CA LEU A 24 -13.39 10.36 -4.53
C LEU A 24 -12.22 9.41 -4.25
N VAL A 25 -12.34 8.12 -4.58
CA VAL A 25 -11.24 7.16 -4.44
C VAL A 25 -10.05 7.57 -5.31
N PHE A 26 -10.29 7.96 -6.56
CA PHE A 26 -9.23 8.40 -7.47
C PHE A 26 -8.51 9.65 -6.96
N PHE A 27 -9.23 10.71 -6.62
CA PHE A 27 -8.63 11.98 -6.19
C PHE A 27 -7.98 11.84 -4.82
N SER A 28 -8.60 11.12 -3.87
CA SER A 28 -8.01 10.90 -2.55
C SER A 28 -6.69 10.12 -2.65
N TYR A 29 -6.62 9.08 -3.48
CA TYR A 29 -5.39 8.33 -3.71
C TYR A 29 -4.30 9.18 -4.39
N LYS A 30 -4.68 9.96 -5.43
CA LYS A 30 -3.76 10.89 -6.11
C LYS A 30 -3.12 11.85 -5.11
N ASP A 31 -3.94 12.49 -4.29
CA ASP A 31 -3.46 13.45 -3.31
C ASP A 31 -2.73 12.80 -2.12
N PHE A 32 -3.11 11.57 -1.75
CA PHE A 32 -2.45 10.79 -0.72
C PHE A 32 -1.00 10.44 -1.10
N THR A 33 -0.73 10.22 -2.37
CA THR A 33 0.60 9.86 -2.87
C THR A 33 1.46 11.05 -3.28
N ALA A 34 0.89 12.22 -3.50
CA ALA A 34 1.60 13.39 -4.04
C ALA A 34 2.79 13.85 -3.19
N GLY A 35 2.67 13.82 -1.86
CA GLY A 35 3.77 14.20 -0.96
C GLY A 35 4.97 13.26 -1.03
N PRO A 36 4.78 11.95 -0.84
CA PRO A 36 5.83 10.96 -1.08
C PRO A 36 6.42 11.01 -2.48
N ASP A 37 5.60 11.19 -3.53
CA ASP A 37 6.07 11.26 -4.92
C ASP A 37 7.12 12.38 -5.12
N GLN A 38 6.94 13.54 -4.47
CA GLN A 38 7.90 14.66 -4.54
C GLN A 38 9.27 14.34 -3.93
N ILE A 39 9.31 13.52 -2.89
CA ILE A 39 10.58 13.06 -2.28
C ILE A 39 11.26 12.05 -3.20
N LEU A 40 10.48 11.09 -3.68
CA LEU A 40 10.97 10.02 -4.56
C LEU A 40 11.54 10.57 -5.87
N GLU A 41 10.91 11.59 -6.46
CA GLU A 41 11.37 12.24 -7.68
C GLU A 41 12.80 12.79 -7.56
N LYS A 42 13.16 13.36 -6.38
CA LYS A 42 14.52 13.85 -6.11
C LYS A 42 15.59 12.75 -6.12
N LEU A 43 15.16 11.51 -5.90
CA LEU A 43 16.02 10.32 -5.90
C LEU A 43 15.92 9.55 -7.23
N ASN A 44 15.22 10.07 -8.23
CA ASN A 44 14.86 9.34 -9.46
C ASN A 44 14.13 8.02 -9.17
N PHE A 45 13.34 7.98 -8.11
CA PHE A 45 12.47 6.89 -7.74
C PHE A 45 11.03 7.20 -8.11
N GLY A 46 10.19 6.17 -8.16
CA GLY A 46 8.74 6.29 -8.36
C GLY A 46 7.96 5.42 -7.37
N ARG A 47 6.65 5.37 -7.54
CA ARG A 47 5.73 4.63 -6.65
C ARG A 47 6.06 3.15 -6.48
N ALA A 48 6.66 2.51 -7.48
CA ALA A 48 7.12 1.12 -7.34
C ALA A 48 8.23 0.98 -6.29
N HIS A 49 9.16 1.94 -6.25
CA HIS A 49 10.20 2.00 -5.23
C HIS A 49 9.61 2.23 -3.83
N HIS A 50 8.65 3.16 -3.70
CA HIS A 50 7.94 3.39 -2.44
C HIS A 50 7.28 2.12 -1.90
N ARG A 51 6.54 1.40 -2.74
CA ARG A 51 5.88 0.15 -2.33
C ARG A 51 6.87 -0.90 -1.87
N VAL A 52 7.98 -1.06 -2.58
CA VAL A 52 9.04 -2.00 -2.19
C VAL A 52 9.65 -1.61 -0.85
N ILE A 53 10.05 -0.35 -0.66
CA ILE A 53 10.62 0.17 0.60
C ILE A 53 9.63 -0.06 1.75
N TYR A 54 8.35 0.32 1.57
CA TYR A 54 7.32 0.17 2.59
C TYR A 54 7.15 -1.29 3.05
N PHE A 55 6.98 -2.23 2.11
CA PHE A 55 6.74 -3.63 2.49
C PHE A 55 7.99 -4.37 2.97
N VAL A 56 9.18 -3.97 2.52
CA VAL A 56 10.43 -4.48 3.10
C VAL A 56 10.63 -3.96 4.52
N GLY A 57 10.24 -2.71 4.81
CA GLY A 57 10.24 -2.17 6.17
C GLY A 57 9.15 -2.75 7.07
N LYS A 58 7.99 -3.07 6.50
CA LYS A 58 6.85 -3.64 7.24
C LYS A 58 7.12 -5.07 7.74
N LYS A 59 7.83 -5.87 6.97
CA LYS A 59 8.18 -7.27 7.33
C LYS A 59 9.68 -7.46 7.25
N GLU A 60 10.32 -7.54 8.40
CA GLU A 60 11.74 -7.80 8.49
C GLU A 60 12.12 -9.12 7.78
N GLN A 61 13.21 -9.09 7.00
CA GLN A 61 13.71 -10.23 6.22
C GLN A 61 12.68 -10.85 5.25
N ILE A 62 11.79 -10.02 4.70
CA ILE A 62 10.83 -10.48 3.68
C ILE A 62 11.58 -11.11 2.49
N THR A 63 11.09 -12.25 2.03
CA THR A 63 11.67 -12.91 0.84
C THR A 63 11.18 -12.26 -0.45
N ILE A 64 11.96 -12.41 -1.53
CA ILE A 64 11.53 -11.95 -2.88
C ILE A 64 10.19 -12.59 -3.28
N LYS A 65 9.98 -13.86 -2.92
CA LYS A 65 8.73 -14.58 -3.22
C LYS A 65 7.54 -13.96 -2.48
N GLU A 66 7.68 -13.67 -1.19
CA GLU A 66 6.65 -13.02 -0.39
C GLU A 66 6.34 -11.60 -0.92
N LEU A 67 7.39 -10.83 -1.22
CA LEU A 67 7.21 -9.48 -1.77
C LEU A 67 6.50 -9.49 -3.12
N LEU A 68 6.77 -10.45 -4.00
CA LEU A 68 6.00 -10.65 -5.24
C LEU A 68 4.55 -11.00 -4.95
N GLY A 69 4.30 -11.82 -3.93
CA GLY A 69 2.94 -12.15 -3.46
C GLY A 69 2.16 -10.92 -2.98
N VAL A 70 2.83 -10.02 -2.28
CA VAL A 70 2.24 -8.74 -1.81
C VAL A 70 1.97 -7.78 -2.97
N LEU A 71 2.97 -7.54 -3.81
CA LEU A 71 2.91 -6.49 -4.83
C LEU A 71 2.14 -6.90 -6.09
N LYS A 72 1.96 -8.20 -6.34
CA LYS A 72 1.28 -8.75 -7.52
C LYS A 72 1.83 -8.19 -8.85
N ILE A 73 3.14 -8.00 -8.92
CA ILE A 73 3.86 -7.54 -10.12
C ILE A 73 4.73 -8.67 -10.69
N THR A 74 5.25 -8.48 -11.90
CA THR A 74 6.15 -9.46 -12.52
C THR A 74 7.51 -9.47 -11.81
N LYS A 75 8.16 -10.63 -11.79
CA LYS A 75 9.53 -10.78 -11.27
C LYS A 75 10.52 -9.82 -11.95
N GLN A 76 10.35 -9.58 -13.24
CA GLN A 76 11.20 -8.65 -14.00
C GLN A 76 11.02 -7.20 -13.51
N SER A 77 9.77 -6.75 -13.28
CA SER A 77 9.48 -5.42 -12.76
C SER A 77 10.05 -5.22 -11.35
N LEU A 78 9.87 -6.22 -10.47
CA LEU A 78 10.44 -6.19 -9.13
C LEU A 78 11.98 -6.15 -9.18
N SER A 79 12.60 -7.00 -10.02
CA SER A 79 14.07 -7.07 -10.13
C SER A 79 14.68 -5.71 -10.53
N ARG A 80 14.05 -4.98 -11.45
CA ARG A 80 14.51 -3.64 -11.86
C ARG A 80 14.53 -2.66 -10.70
N VAL A 81 13.43 -2.61 -9.94
CA VAL A 81 13.28 -1.73 -8.77
C VAL A 81 14.27 -2.13 -7.66
N LEU A 82 14.37 -3.42 -7.34
CA LEU A 82 15.29 -3.92 -6.32
C LEU A 82 16.75 -3.63 -6.66
N ASN A 83 17.16 -3.86 -7.92
CA ASN A 83 18.53 -3.60 -8.35
C ASN A 83 18.91 -2.13 -8.14
N GLN A 84 17.99 -1.19 -8.42
CA GLN A 84 18.24 0.22 -8.17
C GLN A 84 18.35 0.50 -6.67
N LEU A 85 17.40 0.02 -5.85
CA LEU A 85 17.39 0.25 -4.40
C LEU A 85 18.61 -0.37 -3.69
N VAL A 86 19.07 -1.52 -4.16
CA VAL A 86 20.29 -2.17 -3.65
C VAL A 86 21.54 -1.38 -4.07
N LYS A 87 21.64 -0.99 -5.34
CA LYS A 87 22.77 -0.22 -5.88
C LYS A 87 22.92 1.13 -5.15
N GLU A 88 21.82 1.77 -4.81
CA GLU A 88 21.80 3.07 -4.13
C GLU A 88 21.82 2.95 -2.59
N GLY A 89 21.93 1.72 -2.06
CA GLY A 89 22.17 1.47 -0.65
C GLY A 89 20.95 1.61 0.27
N PHE A 90 19.74 1.49 -0.25
CA PHE A 90 18.49 1.53 0.54
C PHE A 90 18.04 0.14 1.01
N ILE A 91 18.38 -0.91 0.26
CA ILE A 91 18.07 -2.30 0.58
C ILE A 91 19.32 -3.14 0.56
N VAL A 92 19.42 -4.08 1.50
CA VAL A 92 20.42 -5.14 1.54
C VAL A 92 19.76 -6.49 1.30
N VAL A 93 20.43 -7.32 0.52
CA VAL A 93 20.01 -8.70 0.22
C VAL A 93 20.92 -9.66 1.00
N SER A 94 20.32 -10.51 1.81
CA SER A 94 21.01 -11.59 2.52
C SER A 94 20.55 -12.96 2.02
N THR A 95 21.35 -13.98 2.28
CA THR A 95 20.96 -15.36 2.00
C THR A 95 20.22 -15.91 3.23
N GLY A 96 19.02 -16.44 3.03
CA GLY A 96 18.26 -17.08 4.09
C GLY A 96 18.87 -18.41 4.56
N LEU A 97 18.23 -19.04 5.54
CA LEU A 97 18.62 -20.38 6.03
C LEU A 97 18.64 -21.40 4.90
N ASP A 98 17.65 -21.37 4.02
CA ASP A 98 17.75 -22.04 2.71
C ASP A 98 18.55 -21.13 1.77
N LYS A 99 19.73 -21.62 1.33
CA LYS A 99 20.65 -20.88 0.44
C LYS A 99 20.01 -20.42 -0.88
N ARG A 100 18.89 -21.00 -1.27
CA ARG A 100 18.10 -20.61 -2.46
C ARG A 100 17.19 -19.42 -2.19
N THR A 101 16.99 -19.07 -0.93
CA THR A 101 16.11 -17.97 -0.51
C THR A 101 16.93 -16.70 -0.34
N LYS A 102 16.43 -15.60 -0.88
CA LYS A 102 16.98 -14.26 -0.71
C LYS A 102 16.03 -13.44 0.16
N ASN A 103 16.55 -12.95 1.26
CA ASN A 103 15.86 -12.07 2.21
C ASN A 103 16.24 -10.63 1.94
N LEU A 104 15.28 -9.74 2.08
CA LEU A 104 15.41 -8.31 1.88
C LEU A 104 15.25 -7.60 3.22
N SER A 105 16.11 -6.63 3.50
CA SER A 105 16.02 -5.77 4.67
C SER A 105 16.36 -4.34 4.27
N LEU A 106 15.79 -3.35 4.95
CA LEU A 106 16.18 -1.96 4.78
C LEU A 106 17.54 -1.72 5.44
N THR A 107 18.36 -0.92 4.81
CA THR A 107 19.54 -0.32 5.45
C THR A 107 19.11 0.84 6.35
N THR A 108 20.03 1.46 7.09
CA THR A 108 19.74 2.70 7.82
C THR A 108 19.19 3.79 6.91
N SER A 109 19.75 3.95 5.71
CA SER A 109 19.24 4.91 4.71
C SER A 109 17.85 4.52 4.24
N GLY A 110 17.59 3.23 4.04
CA GLY A 110 16.26 2.71 3.68
C GLY A 110 15.22 2.97 4.75
N LEU A 111 15.55 2.74 6.02
CA LEU A 111 14.67 3.03 7.16
C LEU A 111 14.36 4.53 7.28
N ASN A 112 15.37 5.39 7.11
CA ASN A 112 15.17 6.83 7.14
C ASN A 112 14.23 7.29 6.02
N LEU A 113 14.40 6.79 4.80
CA LEU A 113 13.54 7.11 3.67
C LEU A 113 12.12 6.58 3.89
N GLU A 114 11.96 5.33 4.35
CA GLU A 114 10.64 4.76 4.68
C GLU A 114 9.90 5.63 5.69
N ASN A 115 10.57 6.01 6.78
CA ASN A 115 10.01 6.87 7.81
C ASN A 115 9.61 8.24 7.26
N GLU A 116 10.43 8.87 6.42
CA GLU A 116 10.13 10.16 5.80
C GLU A 116 8.86 10.09 4.94
N LEU A 117 8.75 9.07 4.10
CA LEU A 117 7.59 8.84 3.24
C LEU A 117 6.32 8.55 4.06
N SER A 118 6.43 7.66 5.05
CA SER A 118 5.31 7.26 5.91
C SER A 118 4.80 8.40 6.81
N ILE A 119 5.69 9.23 7.36
CA ILE A 119 5.29 10.37 8.20
C ILE A 119 4.39 11.35 7.45
N ILE A 120 4.64 11.61 6.17
CA ILE A 120 3.81 12.50 5.35
C ILE A 120 2.40 11.92 5.24
N GLN A 121 2.30 10.63 4.94
CA GLN A 121 1.01 9.95 4.81
C GLN A 121 0.27 9.87 6.14
N ILE A 122 0.96 9.54 7.22
CA ILE A 122 0.41 9.48 8.58
C ILE A 122 -0.13 10.86 8.98
N LYS A 123 0.63 11.94 8.78
CA LYS A 123 0.18 13.30 9.09
C LYS A 123 -1.07 13.68 8.30
N LYS A 124 -1.12 13.32 7.02
CA LYS A 124 -2.29 13.59 6.17
C LYS A 124 -3.54 12.86 6.67
N ILE A 125 -3.42 11.55 6.96
CA ILE A 125 -4.53 10.76 7.50
C ILE A 125 -4.96 11.31 8.86
N LYS A 126 -4.03 11.54 9.80
CA LYS A 126 -4.35 12.10 11.13
C LYS A 126 -5.09 13.42 11.03
N LYS A 127 -4.66 14.34 10.16
CA LYS A 127 -5.34 15.63 9.95
C LYS A 127 -6.80 15.45 9.53
N VAL A 128 -7.10 14.45 8.73
CA VAL A 128 -8.46 14.18 8.27
C VAL A 128 -9.27 13.51 9.37
N ILE A 129 -8.80 12.38 9.91
CA ILE A 129 -9.58 11.56 10.86
C ILE A 129 -9.88 12.29 12.18
N ASN A 130 -9.07 13.29 12.58
CA ASN A 130 -9.33 14.09 13.78
C ASN A 130 -10.65 14.88 13.73
N ASN A 131 -11.25 15.04 12.54
CA ASN A 131 -12.53 15.72 12.36
C ASN A 131 -13.73 14.77 12.37
N PHE A 132 -13.52 13.45 12.60
CA PHE A 132 -14.54 12.43 12.54
C PHE A 132 -14.64 11.67 13.87
N ASN A 133 -15.82 11.15 14.16
CA ASN A 133 -16.04 10.30 15.33
C ASN A 133 -15.51 8.87 15.07
N LYS A 134 -15.54 8.04 16.11
CA LYS A 134 -15.03 6.66 16.03
C LYS A 134 -15.84 5.81 15.06
N GLU A 135 -17.15 5.95 15.05
CA GLU A 135 -18.05 5.18 14.18
C GLU A 135 -17.79 5.45 12.71
N ASP A 136 -17.56 6.73 12.33
CA ASP A 136 -17.20 7.10 10.96
C ASP A 136 -15.87 6.49 10.53
N ILE A 137 -14.86 6.54 11.42
CA ILE A 137 -13.53 5.96 11.16
C ILE A 137 -13.60 4.45 11.00
N ASP A 138 -14.34 3.77 11.87
CA ASP A 138 -14.50 2.31 11.79
C ASP A 138 -15.33 1.91 10.58
N GLY A 139 -16.35 2.68 10.21
CA GLY A 139 -17.11 2.51 8.97
C GLY A 139 -16.23 2.65 7.73
N PHE A 140 -15.40 3.67 7.68
CA PHE A 140 -14.43 3.89 6.59
C PHE A 140 -13.45 2.72 6.45
N LYS A 141 -12.85 2.25 7.55
CA LYS A 141 -11.96 1.08 7.53
C LYS A 141 -12.66 -0.18 7.03
N LYS A 142 -13.92 -0.40 7.47
CA LYS A 142 -14.73 -1.54 7.05
C LYS A 142 -14.98 -1.50 5.55
N ILE A 143 -15.38 -0.35 5.01
CA ILE A 143 -15.62 -0.19 3.58
C ILE A 143 -14.35 -0.47 2.78
N LEU A 144 -13.22 0.11 3.17
CA LEU A 144 -11.93 -0.14 2.50
C LEU A 144 -11.55 -1.63 2.56
N TYR A 145 -11.74 -2.28 3.71
CA TYR A 145 -11.45 -3.71 3.87
C TYR A 145 -12.33 -4.57 2.97
N GLU A 146 -13.63 -4.26 2.85
CA GLU A 146 -14.55 -5.01 1.99
C GLU A 146 -14.27 -4.80 0.50
N MET A 147 -13.65 -3.68 0.10
CA MET A 147 -13.19 -3.46 -1.28
C MET A 147 -11.96 -4.31 -1.65
N ILE A 148 -11.29 -4.94 -0.68
CA ILE A 148 -10.12 -5.78 -0.93
C ILE A 148 -10.59 -7.16 -1.44
N GLU A 149 -10.04 -7.61 -2.56
CA GLU A 149 -10.27 -8.95 -3.09
C GLU A 149 -9.80 -10.05 -2.11
N ILE A 150 -10.43 -11.21 -2.18
CA ILE A 150 -10.29 -12.29 -1.19
C ILE A 150 -8.83 -12.74 -0.98
N ASP A 151 -8.06 -12.85 -2.07
CA ASP A 151 -6.65 -13.24 -2.03
C ASP A 151 -5.77 -12.17 -1.38
N ASN A 152 -6.12 -10.90 -1.58
CA ASN A 152 -5.41 -9.78 -0.97
C ASN A 152 -5.80 -9.57 0.50
N LYS A 153 -7.03 -9.95 0.92
CA LYS A 153 -7.43 -9.95 2.35
C LYS A 153 -6.52 -10.86 3.16
N LYS A 154 -6.20 -12.06 2.66
CA LYS A 154 -5.26 -13.00 3.32
C LYS A 154 -3.86 -12.38 3.46
N THR A 155 -3.36 -11.79 2.39
CA THR A 155 -2.06 -11.10 2.39
C THR A 155 -2.05 -9.95 3.40
N PHE A 156 -3.11 -9.13 3.41
CA PHE A 156 -3.24 -8.01 4.35
C PHE A 156 -3.26 -8.49 5.81
N GLN A 157 -3.98 -9.56 6.12
CA GLN A 157 -4.03 -10.15 7.45
C GLN A 157 -2.63 -10.61 7.91
N THR A 158 -1.94 -11.42 7.10
CA THR A 158 -0.58 -11.91 7.41
C THR A 158 0.45 -10.78 7.62
N LEU A 159 0.28 -9.62 6.97
CA LEU A 159 1.16 -8.47 7.17
C LEU A 159 0.83 -7.66 8.44
N ASN A 160 -0.29 -7.91 9.10
CA ASN A 160 -0.76 -7.17 10.26
C ASN A 160 -0.95 -8.06 11.51
N GLU A 161 -0.57 -9.34 11.43
CA GLU A 161 -0.36 -10.23 12.57
C GLU A 161 1.01 -9.97 13.20
#